data_3e718edd374a89ca714b82e313225bfd
#
_entry.id   3e718edd374a89ca714b82e313225bfd
#
_cell.length_a   1.000
_cell.length_b   1.000
_cell.length_c   1.000
_cell.angle_alpha   90.00
_cell.angle_beta   90.00
_cell.angle_gamma   90.00
#
_symmetry.space_group_name_H-M   'P 1'
#
loop_
_entity.id
_entity.type
_entity.pdbx_description
1 polymer ?
#
loop_
_entity_poly.entity_id
_entity_poly.type
_entity_poly.pdbx_seq_one_letter_code
_entity_poly.pdbx_strand_id
1 'polypeptide(L)'
;LVFVIAFIPIASGRSLHILRAEVPGPVVGKLVSKVRLTARILYVIYAIMTVIEIILLLFGGMPLFDCILNAFGTAGTGGFGIKNASIAAYDSAYIDGVITVFMILFGINFNLIYFFILGRIKEVLKSEELRWYLIIIVAAIALITINILPLYDSILSAFRYSSFQVGSIITTTGFVTTDYGQWPVFSQVILLSLMFVGACQAQLVVES
;
A
#
# COMPACT_ATOMS: atom_id res chain seq x y z
N LEU A 1 -9.07 -8.86 8.36
CA LEU A 1 -10.47 -9.18 8.01
C LEU A 1 -10.52 -10.17 6.84
N VAL A 2 -9.85 -9.90 5.70
CA VAL A 2 -9.80 -10.78 4.51
C VAL A 2 -9.27 -12.18 4.85
N PHE A 3 -8.25 -12.28 5.69
CA PHE A 3 -7.69 -13.55 6.18
C PHE A 3 -8.74 -14.36 6.96
N VAL A 4 -9.48 -13.70 7.86
CA VAL A 4 -10.53 -14.31 8.65
C VAL A 4 -11.67 -14.81 7.74
N ILE A 5 -12.10 -14.01 6.77
CA ILE A 5 -13.14 -14.39 5.81
C ILE A 5 -12.69 -15.54 4.90
N ALA A 6 -11.42 -15.61 4.50
CA ALA A 6 -10.87 -16.70 3.68
C ALA A 6 -10.79 -18.04 4.45
N PHE A 7 -10.58 -18.00 5.78
CA PHE A 7 -10.40 -19.18 6.64
C PHE A 7 -11.65 -19.59 7.45
N ILE A 8 -12.67 -18.73 7.58
CA ILE A 8 -13.95 -19.07 8.25
C ILE A 8 -14.57 -20.42 7.82
N PRO A 9 -14.41 -20.88 6.54
CA PRO A 9 -14.99 -22.18 6.15
C PRO A 9 -14.34 -23.41 6.78
N ILE A 10 -13.14 -23.26 7.33
CA ILE A 10 -12.41 -24.39 7.96
C ILE A 10 -12.89 -24.59 9.41
N ALA A 11 -13.44 -23.54 10.02
CA ALA A 11 -13.69 -23.52 11.46
C ALA A 11 -15.10 -23.89 11.93
N SER A 12 -16.16 -23.80 11.17
CA SER A 12 -17.43 -24.42 11.56
C SER A 12 -18.62 -24.18 10.62
N GLY A 13 -19.44 -25.23 10.40
CA GLY A 13 -20.79 -25.15 9.84
C GLY A 13 -21.79 -24.39 10.73
N ARG A 14 -21.38 -23.92 11.90
CA ARG A 14 -22.24 -23.17 12.85
C ARG A 14 -22.36 -21.67 12.55
N SER A 15 -21.33 -21.03 12.02
CA SER A 15 -21.40 -19.60 11.69
C SER A 15 -22.31 -19.29 10.51
N LEU A 16 -22.53 -20.25 9.61
CA LEU A 16 -23.50 -20.15 8.51
C LEU A 16 -24.97 -20.12 9.00
N HIS A 17 -25.26 -20.69 10.17
CA HIS A 17 -26.60 -20.64 10.73
C HIS A 17 -26.98 -19.27 11.30
N ILE A 18 -26.02 -18.52 11.84
CA ILE A 18 -26.23 -17.16 12.37
C ILE A 18 -26.51 -16.19 11.22
N LEU A 19 -25.73 -16.26 10.14
CA LEU A 19 -25.97 -15.47 8.92
C LEU A 19 -27.26 -15.81 8.19
N ARG A 20 -27.71 -17.08 8.26
CA ARG A 20 -29.03 -17.50 7.72
C ARG A 20 -30.20 -17.01 8.52
N ALA A 21 -30.04 -16.76 9.82
CA ALA A 21 -31.10 -16.26 10.67
C ALA A 21 -31.41 -14.76 10.44
N GLU A 22 -30.43 -13.98 9.96
CA GLU A 22 -30.62 -12.53 9.72
C GLU A 22 -31.08 -12.17 8.31
N VAL A 23 -30.94 -13.08 7.31
CA VAL A 23 -31.33 -12.80 5.91
C VAL A 23 -32.15 -13.97 5.36
N PRO A 24 -33.48 -13.87 5.35
CA PRO A 24 -34.34 -14.89 4.77
C PRO A 24 -34.29 -14.85 3.23
N GLY A 25 -33.73 -15.89 2.60
CA GLY A 25 -33.81 -16.10 1.15
C GLY A 25 -32.72 -17.02 0.56
N PRO A 26 -32.96 -17.63 -0.63
CA PRO A 26 -32.06 -18.58 -1.28
C PRO A 26 -30.78 -17.91 -1.86
N VAL A 27 -30.66 -16.60 -1.75
CA VAL A 27 -29.57 -15.80 -2.36
C VAL A 27 -28.28 -15.82 -1.54
N VAL A 28 -28.35 -16.10 -0.24
CA VAL A 28 -27.22 -16.05 0.70
C VAL A 28 -26.09 -17.01 0.33
N GLY A 29 -26.41 -18.21 -0.13
CA GLY A 29 -25.41 -19.21 -0.51
C GLY A 29 -24.55 -18.80 -1.73
N LYS A 30 -25.16 -18.12 -2.70
CA LYS A 30 -24.46 -17.61 -3.91
C LYS A 30 -23.63 -16.37 -3.61
N LEU A 31 -24.09 -15.48 -2.73
CA LEU A 31 -23.35 -14.30 -2.30
C LEU A 31 -22.09 -14.70 -1.53
N VAL A 32 -22.21 -15.58 -0.55
CA VAL A 32 -21.07 -16.06 0.27
C VAL A 32 -20.04 -16.80 -0.58
N SER A 33 -20.45 -17.57 -1.60
CA SER A 33 -19.52 -18.24 -2.49
C SER A 33 -18.76 -17.26 -3.40
N LYS A 34 -19.40 -16.20 -3.88
CA LYS A 34 -18.77 -15.14 -4.67
C LYS A 34 -17.77 -14.33 -3.82
N VAL A 35 -18.15 -13.91 -2.63
CA VAL A 35 -17.27 -13.18 -1.70
C VAL A 35 -16.03 -14.02 -1.36
N ARG A 36 -16.19 -15.32 -1.14
CA ARG A 36 -15.10 -16.24 -0.84
C ARG A 36 -14.12 -16.37 -2.01
N LEU A 37 -14.65 -16.48 -3.23
CA LEU A 37 -13.81 -16.55 -4.43
C LEU A 37 -13.03 -15.24 -4.63
N THR A 38 -13.70 -14.10 -4.51
CA THR A 38 -13.05 -12.78 -4.60
C THR A 38 -11.95 -12.62 -3.55
N ALA A 39 -12.22 -12.96 -2.29
CA ALA A 39 -11.23 -12.88 -1.23
C ALA A 39 -9.99 -13.76 -1.50
N ARG A 40 -10.18 -14.98 -2.05
CA ARG A 40 -9.05 -15.84 -2.45
C ARG A 40 -8.21 -15.21 -3.55
N ILE A 41 -8.86 -14.65 -4.58
CA ILE A 41 -8.15 -14.02 -5.69
C ILE A 41 -7.36 -12.81 -5.18
N LEU A 42 -7.95 -11.96 -4.36
CA LEU A 42 -7.28 -10.81 -3.77
C LEU A 42 -6.08 -11.23 -2.93
N TYR A 43 -6.22 -12.30 -2.13
CA TYR A 43 -5.12 -12.83 -1.34
C TYR A 43 -3.96 -13.35 -2.21
N VAL A 44 -4.27 -14.05 -3.31
CA VAL A 44 -3.26 -14.54 -4.25
C VAL A 44 -2.53 -13.38 -4.93
N ILE A 45 -3.27 -12.34 -5.35
CA ILE A 45 -2.67 -11.13 -5.93
C ILE A 45 -1.70 -10.49 -4.94
N TYR A 46 -2.13 -10.32 -3.70
CA TYR A 46 -1.32 -9.78 -2.61
C TYR A 46 -0.04 -10.58 -2.41
N ALA A 47 -0.15 -11.92 -2.32
CA ALA A 47 0.99 -12.81 -2.15
C ALA A 47 1.97 -12.73 -3.34
N ILE A 48 1.46 -12.69 -4.57
CA ILE A 48 2.29 -12.56 -5.77
C ILE A 48 3.04 -11.22 -5.76
N MET A 49 2.37 -10.11 -5.47
CA MET A 49 3.00 -8.79 -5.40
C MET A 49 4.11 -8.77 -4.34
N THR A 50 3.85 -9.33 -3.16
CA THR A 50 4.87 -9.43 -2.09
C THR A 50 6.08 -10.26 -2.52
N VAL A 51 5.87 -11.39 -3.21
CA VAL A 51 6.97 -12.22 -3.72
C VAL A 51 7.77 -11.45 -4.78
N ILE A 52 7.12 -10.73 -5.69
CA ILE A 52 7.80 -9.90 -6.69
C ILE A 52 8.64 -8.82 -6.00
N GLU A 53 8.12 -8.15 -4.97
CA GLU A 53 8.87 -7.16 -4.19
C GLU A 53 10.11 -7.79 -3.55
N ILE A 54 10.00 -8.96 -2.90
CA ILE A 54 11.14 -9.67 -2.31
C ILE A 54 12.22 -9.93 -3.38
N ILE A 55 11.83 -10.41 -4.55
CA ILE A 55 12.77 -10.70 -5.65
C ILE A 55 13.48 -9.40 -6.11
N LEU A 56 12.74 -8.31 -6.27
CA LEU A 56 13.32 -7.04 -6.68
C LEU A 56 14.26 -6.47 -5.60
N LEU A 57 13.93 -6.58 -4.33
CA LEU A 57 14.82 -6.16 -3.24
C LEU A 57 16.09 -7.01 -3.17
N LEU A 58 16.03 -8.30 -3.47
CA LEU A 58 17.21 -9.18 -3.60
C LEU A 58 18.14 -8.71 -4.72
N PHE A 59 17.60 -8.29 -5.88
CA PHE A 59 18.42 -7.70 -6.95
C PHE A 59 19.08 -6.40 -6.52
N GLY A 60 18.51 -5.68 -5.56
CA GLY A 60 19.11 -4.49 -4.93
C GLY A 60 20.27 -4.80 -3.98
N GLY A 61 20.61 -6.07 -3.75
CA GLY A 61 21.69 -6.50 -2.85
C GLY A 61 21.29 -6.52 -1.37
N MET A 62 20.01 -6.42 -1.05
CA MET A 62 19.52 -6.53 0.34
C MET A 62 19.58 -8.00 0.80
N PRO A 63 19.99 -8.31 2.05
CA PRO A 63 19.95 -9.65 2.60
C PRO A 63 18.55 -10.28 2.53
N LEU A 64 18.43 -11.57 2.24
CA LEU A 64 17.15 -12.25 2.07
C LEU A 64 16.18 -12.04 3.24
N PHE A 65 16.68 -12.10 4.47
CA PHE A 65 15.87 -11.92 5.65
C PHE A 65 15.30 -10.50 5.73
N ASP A 66 16.12 -9.50 5.42
CA ASP A 66 15.71 -8.09 5.38
C ASP A 66 14.68 -7.85 4.25
N CYS A 67 14.88 -8.49 3.07
CA CYS A 67 13.93 -8.42 1.96
C CYS A 67 12.54 -8.91 2.38
N ILE A 68 12.49 -10.07 3.05
CA ILE A 68 11.22 -10.68 3.48
C ILE A 68 10.51 -9.77 4.50
N LEU A 69 11.24 -9.26 5.51
CA LEU A 69 10.64 -8.43 6.55
C LEU A 69 10.20 -7.06 6.01
N ASN A 70 11.02 -6.43 5.17
CA ASN A 70 10.64 -5.14 4.57
C ASN A 70 9.48 -5.31 3.59
N ALA A 71 9.43 -6.38 2.79
CA ALA A 71 8.30 -6.64 1.89
C ALA A 71 7.00 -6.90 2.69
N PHE A 72 7.06 -7.63 3.80
CA PHE A 72 5.89 -7.77 4.68
C PHE A 72 5.51 -6.44 5.35
N GLY A 73 6.50 -5.62 5.72
CA GLY A 73 6.27 -4.28 6.25
C GLY A 73 5.62 -3.35 5.23
N THR A 74 6.01 -3.45 3.95
CA THR A 74 5.39 -2.71 2.84
C THR A 74 3.98 -3.21 2.58
N ALA A 75 3.83 -4.51 2.39
CA ALA A 75 2.57 -5.13 2.04
C ALA A 75 1.51 -4.98 3.15
N GLY A 76 1.90 -5.10 4.41
CA GLY A 76 1.03 -4.90 5.57
C GLY A 76 0.87 -3.44 5.98
N THR A 77 1.48 -2.49 5.25
CA THR A 77 1.53 -1.06 5.61
C THR A 77 1.95 -0.84 7.07
N GLY A 78 2.91 -1.66 7.54
CA GLY A 78 3.34 -1.67 8.96
C GLY A 78 4.59 -0.85 9.23
N GLY A 79 5.46 -0.63 8.22
CA GLY A 79 6.69 0.14 8.33
C GLY A 79 7.73 -0.40 9.30
N PHE A 80 7.58 -1.65 9.74
CA PHE A 80 8.51 -2.27 10.67
C PHE A 80 9.73 -2.78 9.91
N GLY A 81 10.90 -2.29 10.28
CA GLY A 81 12.19 -2.74 9.78
C GLY A 81 13.08 -3.24 10.91
N ILE A 82 14.14 -4.00 10.55
CA ILE A 82 15.12 -4.54 11.50
C ILE A 82 16.10 -3.47 11.95
N LYS A 83 16.33 -2.48 11.10
CA LYS A 83 17.33 -1.44 11.32
C LYS A 83 16.70 -0.21 11.93
N ASN A 84 17.34 0.37 12.95
CA ASN A 84 16.86 1.58 13.62
C ASN A 84 16.71 2.77 12.67
N ALA A 85 17.56 2.86 11.63
CA ALA A 85 17.46 3.89 10.61
C ALA A 85 16.45 3.55 9.50
N SER A 86 15.63 2.51 9.66
CA SER A 86 14.66 2.04 8.67
C SER A 86 15.33 1.78 7.30
N ILE A 87 14.72 2.19 6.19
CA ILE A 87 15.24 1.98 4.84
C ILE A 87 16.48 2.86 4.56
N ALA A 88 16.63 3.98 5.27
CA ALA A 88 17.83 4.82 5.19
C ALA A 88 19.14 4.06 5.42
N ALA A 89 19.09 2.95 6.18
CA ALA A 89 20.27 2.13 6.48
C ALA A 89 20.88 1.42 5.26
N TYR A 90 20.15 1.31 4.15
CA TYR A 90 20.63 0.62 2.93
C TYR A 90 21.22 1.60 1.91
N ASP A 91 20.96 2.90 2.04
CA ASP A 91 21.45 4.00 1.18
C ASP A 91 21.49 3.64 -0.33
N SER A 92 20.43 3.05 -0.83
CA SER A 92 20.30 2.62 -2.20
C SER A 92 19.10 3.26 -2.89
N ALA A 93 19.34 4.04 -3.94
CA ALA A 93 18.27 4.66 -4.72
C ALA A 93 17.36 3.62 -5.39
N TYR A 94 17.92 2.44 -5.71
CA TYR A 94 17.15 1.34 -6.28
C TYR A 94 16.17 0.76 -5.25
N ILE A 95 16.65 0.47 -4.04
CA ILE A 95 15.82 -0.07 -2.95
C ILE A 95 14.70 0.91 -2.59
N ASP A 96 15.02 2.20 -2.45
CA ASP A 96 14.04 3.25 -2.18
C ASP A 96 12.98 3.32 -3.28
N GLY A 97 13.41 3.25 -4.55
CA GLY A 97 12.50 3.27 -5.69
C GLY A 97 11.55 2.06 -5.70
N VAL A 98 12.08 0.86 -5.47
CA VAL A 98 11.27 -0.38 -5.40
C VAL A 98 10.23 -0.26 -4.28
N ILE A 99 10.67 0.06 -3.07
CA ILE A 99 9.76 0.17 -1.91
C ILE A 99 8.72 1.27 -2.14
N THR A 100 9.11 2.43 -2.69
CA THR A 100 8.15 3.52 -3.00
C THR A 100 7.05 3.05 -3.94
N VAL A 101 7.42 2.38 -5.04
CA VAL A 101 6.45 1.88 -6.01
C VAL A 101 5.50 0.87 -5.37
N PHE A 102 6.05 -0.07 -4.58
CA PHE A 102 5.22 -1.09 -3.92
C PHE A 102 4.34 -0.51 -2.82
N MET A 103 4.81 0.46 -2.02
CA MET A 103 3.95 1.19 -1.08
C MET A 103 2.74 1.81 -1.79
N ILE A 104 2.98 2.53 -2.90
CA ILE A 104 1.90 3.15 -3.68
C ILE A 104 0.96 2.09 -4.26
N LEU A 105 1.48 0.97 -4.78
CA LEU A 105 0.66 -0.12 -5.33
C LEU A 105 -0.19 -0.81 -4.26
N PHE A 106 0.36 -1.09 -3.09
CA PHE A 106 -0.40 -1.66 -1.98
C PHE A 106 -1.42 -0.68 -1.37
N GLY A 107 -1.22 0.63 -1.57
CA GLY A 107 -2.19 1.66 -1.21
C GLY A 107 -3.38 1.78 -2.18
N ILE A 108 -3.35 1.12 -3.35
CA ILE A 108 -4.47 1.12 -4.29
C ILE A 108 -5.51 0.09 -3.85
N ASN A 109 -6.80 0.40 -4.05
CA ASN A 109 -7.87 -0.55 -3.82
C ASN A 109 -7.67 -1.83 -4.63
N PHE A 110 -7.60 -2.98 -3.94
CA PHE A 110 -7.31 -4.29 -4.55
C PHE A 110 -8.32 -4.71 -5.61
N ASN A 111 -9.57 -4.25 -5.54
CA ASN A 111 -10.56 -4.50 -6.58
C ASN A 111 -10.13 -3.89 -7.92
N LEU A 112 -9.45 -2.73 -7.91
CA LEU A 112 -8.93 -2.10 -9.12
C LEU A 112 -7.76 -2.91 -9.71
N ILE A 113 -6.90 -3.47 -8.86
CA ILE A 113 -5.81 -4.37 -9.29
C ILE A 113 -6.42 -5.64 -9.92
N TYR A 114 -7.47 -6.18 -9.35
CA TYR A 114 -8.20 -7.32 -9.92
C TYR A 114 -8.78 -6.99 -11.30
N PHE A 115 -9.43 -5.84 -11.49
CA PHE A 115 -9.91 -5.41 -12.80
C PHE A 115 -8.79 -5.17 -13.80
N PHE A 116 -7.64 -4.68 -13.33
CA PHE A 116 -6.45 -4.52 -14.17
C PHE A 116 -5.95 -5.88 -14.71
N ILE A 117 -5.86 -6.91 -13.85
CA ILE A 117 -5.44 -8.27 -14.23
C ILE A 117 -6.43 -8.91 -15.21
N LEU A 118 -7.73 -8.62 -15.08
CA LEU A 118 -8.77 -9.07 -16.03
C LEU A 118 -8.72 -8.33 -17.38
N GLY A 119 -7.77 -7.42 -17.59
CA GLY A 119 -7.66 -6.63 -18.83
C GLY A 119 -8.70 -5.52 -18.97
N ARG A 120 -9.46 -5.21 -17.91
CA ARG A 120 -10.48 -4.14 -17.89
C ARG A 120 -9.88 -2.77 -17.58
N ILE A 121 -8.79 -2.41 -18.26
CA ILE A 121 -8.00 -1.20 -18.01
C ILE A 121 -8.86 0.07 -18.09
N LYS A 122 -9.85 0.10 -18.97
CA LYS A 122 -10.75 1.26 -19.13
C LYS A 122 -11.58 1.54 -17.87
N GLU A 123 -11.96 0.50 -17.13
CA GLU A 123 -12.72 0.64 -15.88
C GLU A 123 -11.81 1.13 -14.75
N VAL A 124 -10.58 0.63 -14.70
CA VAL A 124 -9.57 1.08 -13.74
C VAL A 124 -9.24 2.57 -13.93
N LEU A 125 -9.02 3.01 -15.17
CA LEU A 125 -8.71 4.41 -15.48
C LEU A 125 -9.91 5.36 -15.29
N LYS A 126 -11.14 4.84 -15.32
CA LYS A 126 -12.35 5.62 -15.04
C LYS A 126 -12.65 5.75 -13.55
N SER A 127 -11.97 4.98 -12.69
CA SER A 127 -12.14 5.09 -11.25
C SER A 127 -11.74 6.48 -10.76
N GLU A 128 -12.69 7.20 -10.17
CA GLU A 128 -12.45 8.52 -9.59
C GLU A 128 -11.51 8.42 -8.39
N GLU A 129 -11.64 7.36 -7.58
CA GLU A 129 -10.79 7.07 -6.44
C GLU A 129 -9.31 6.99 -6.83
N LEU A 130 -8.97 6.18 -7.83
CA LEU A 130 -7.60 6.02 -8.31
C LEU A 130 -7.04 7.33 -8.89
N ARG A 131 -7.87 8.06 -9.64
CA ARG A 131 -7.46 9.34 -10.24
C ARG A 131 -7.11 10.37 -9.16
N TRP A 132 -7.97 10.56 -8.17
CA TRP A 132 -7.69 11.48 -7.07
C TRP A 132 -6.50 11.06 -6.24
N TYR A 133 -6.37 9.75 -5.95
CA TYR A 133 -5.21 9.20 -5.25
C TYR A 133 -3.90 9.54 -5.96
N LEU A 134 -3.80 9.26 -7.26
CA LEU A 134 -2.60 9.57 -8.05
C LEU A 134 -2.35 11.08 -8.19
N ILE A 135 -3.39 11.89 -8.37
CA ILE A 135 -3.26 13.36 -8.43
C ILE A 135 -2.69 13.90 -7.13
N ILE A 136 -3.19 13.46 -5.99
CA ILE A 136 -2.71 13.90 -4.67
C ILE A 136 -1.24 13.52 -4.48
N ILE A 137 -0.86 12.28 -4.81
CA ILE A 137 0.53 11.82 -4.71
C ILE A 137 1.44 12.68 -5.60
N VAL A 138 1.11 12.83 -6.87
CA VAL A 138 1.96 13.58 -7.81
C VAL A 138 2.07 15.05 -7.41
N ALA A 139 0.97 15.67 -7.00
CA ALA A 139 0.98 17.06 -6.53
C ALA A 139 1.83 17.23 -5.26
N ALA A 140 1.68 16.34 -4.28
CA ALA A 140 2.47 16.37 -3.06
C ALA A 140 3.97 16.18 -3.34
N ILE A 141 4.34 15.19 -4.17
CA ILE A 141 5.73 14.95 -4.57
C ILE A 141 6.29 16.21 -5.25
N ALA A 142 5.58 16.80 -6.19
CA ALA A 142 6.05 17.99 -6.90
C ALA A 142 6.26 19.18 -5.96
N LEU A 143 5.28 19.49 -5.10
CA LEU A 143 5.37 20.58 -4.14
C LEU A 143 6.52 20.40 -3.14
N ILE A 144 6.64 19.20 -2.57
CA ILE A 144 7.71 18.89 -1.61
C ILE A 144 9.07 18.93 -2.32
N THR A 145 9.21 18.31 -3.50
CA THR A 145 10.48 18.31 -4.25
C THR A 145 10.97 19.72 -4.50
N ILE A 146 10.11 20.62 -4.98
CA ILE A 146 10.48 22.02 -5.22
C ILE A 146 10.89 22.71 -3.91
N ASN A 147 10.19 22.44 -2.83
CA ASN A 147 10.44 23.10 -1.54
C ASN A 147 11.72 22.64 -0.85
N ILE A 148 12.09 21.34 -0.99
CA ILE A 148 13.31 20.79 -0.40
C ILE A 148 14.54 20.85 -1.33
N LEU A 149 14.38 21.31 -2.58
CA LEU A 149 15.46 21.40 -3.56
C LEU A 149 16.70 22.14 -3.02
N PRO A 150 16.58 23.24 -2.25
CA PRO A 150 17.74 23.92 -1.69
C PRO A 150 18.53 23.12 -0.64
N LEU A 151 17.95 22.04 -0.11
CA LEU A 151 18.59 21.19 0.92
C LEU A 151 19.40 20.03 0.31
N TYR A 152 19.23 19.76 -0.97
CA TYR A 152 19.87 18.65 -1.66
C TYR A 152 20.63 19.10 -2.90
N ASP A 153 21.76 18.45 -3.19
CA ASP A 153 22.65 18.79 -4.30
C ASP A 153 22.05 18.51 -5.68
N SER A 154 20.98 17.70 -5.76
CA SER A 154 20.38 17.27 -7.02
C SER A 154 18.86 17.20 -6.94
N ILE A 155 18.21 17.62 -8.04
CA ILE A 155 16.76 17.45 -8.23
C ILE A 155 16.37 15.96 -8.06
N LEU A 156 17.20 15.03 -8.54
CA LEU A 156 16.94 13.61 -8.46
C LEU A 156 16.95 13.11 -7.01
N SER A 157 17.86 13.61 -6.18
CA SER A 157 17.91 13.29 -4.75
C SER A 157 16.68 13.85 -4.02
N ALA A 158 16.32 15.10 -4.29
CA ALA A 158 15.12 15.71 -3.72
C ALA A 158 13.85 14.95 -4.12
N PHE A 159 13.74 14.53 -5.39
CA PHE A 159 12.63 13.71 -5.89
C PHE A 159 12.60 12.32 -5.25
N ARG A 160 13.76 11.66 -5.09
CA ARG A 160 13.88 10.34 -4.43
C ARG A 160 13.32 10.41 -3.01
N TYR A 161 13.79 11.34 -2.19
CA TYR A 161 13.36 11.44 -0.81
C TYR A 161 11.91 11.94 -0.65
N SER A 162 11.47 12.88 -1.48
CA SER A 162 10.09 13.36 -1.45
C SER A 162 9.09 12.27 -1.86
N SER A 163 9.37 11.52 -2.94
CA SER A 163 8.50 10.45 -3.42
C SER A 163 8.39 9.32 -2.41
N PHE A 164 9.52 8.93 -1.81
CA PHE A 164 9.54 7.91 -0.76
C PHE A 164 8.69 8.34 0.43
N GLN A 165 8.92 9.55 0.94
CA GLN A 165 8.23 10.02 2.14
C GLN A 165 6.73 10.24 1.91
N VAL A 166 6.34 10.77 0.73
CA VAL A 166 4.93 10.88 0.33
C VAL A 166 4.28 9.50 0.24
N GLY A 167 4.93 8.55 -0.43
CA GLY A 167 4.43 7.18 -0.52
C GLY A 167 4.24 6.55 0.86
N SER A 168 5.25 6.65 1.72
CA SER A 168 5.24 6.10 3.07
C SER A 168 4.10 6.66 3.94
N ILE A 169 3.84 7.95 3.85
CA ILE A 169 2.84 8.62 4.69
C ILE A 169 1.43 8.41 4.18
N ILE A 170 1.18 8.58 2.86
CA ILE A 170 -0.17 8.45 2.32
C ILE A 170 -0.71 7.02 2.42
N THR A 171 0.18 6.02 2.34
CA THR A 171 -0.20 4.61 2.51
C THR A 171 -0.18 4.16 3.96
N THR A 172 0.12 5.07 4.89
CA THR A 172 0.24 4.78 6.33
C THR A 172 1.30 3.73 6.66
N THR A 173 2.27 3.50 5.78
CA THR A 173 3.32 2.49 5.98
C THR A 173 4.31 2.93 7.06
N GLY A 174 4.87 4.15 7.00
CA GLY A 174 5.74 4.68 8.04
C GLY A 174 7.23 4.35 7.90
N PHE A 175 7.70 3.84 6.75
CA PHE A 175 9.14 3.74 6.46
C PHE A 175 9.78 5.11 6.29
N VAL A 176 11.08 5.21 6.61
CA VAL A 176 11.84 6.45 6.58
C VAL A 176 13.16 6.24 5.83
N THR A 177 13.49 7.19 4.93
CA THR A 177 14.79 7.24 4.23
C THR A 177 15.61 8.48 4.60
N THR A 178 14.98 9.48 5.24
CA THR A 178 15.62 10.70 5.68
C THR A 178 14.85 11.31 6.83
N ASP A 179 15.53 12.17 7.61
CA ASP A 179 14.88 12.93 8.68
C ASP A 179 14.09 14.12 8.11
N TYR A 180 12.80 13.89 7.83
CA TYR A 180 11.89 14.92 7.33
C TYR A 180 11.56 16.00 8.37
N GLY A 181 11.93 15.80 9.64
CA GLY A 181 11.81 16.83 10.68
C GLY A 181 12.70 18.06 10.41
N GLN A 182 13.78 17.89 9.60
CA GLN A 182 14.65 18.98 9.17
C GLN A 182 14.15 19.71 7.90
N TRP A 183 13.08 19.23 7.27
CA TRP A 183 12.53 19.86 6.07
C TRP A 183 11.81 21.17 6.41
N PRO A 184 11.65 22.09 5.43
CA PRO A 184 10.90 23.31 5.64
C PRO A 184 9.48 23.03 6.12
N VAL A 185 8.94 23.91 6.98
CA VAL A 185 7.62 23.77 7.61
C VAL A 185 6.52 23.50 6.57
N PHE A 186 6.60 24.11 5.39
CA PHE A 186 5.64 23.86 4.32
C PHE A 186 5.57 22.38 3.91
N SER A 187 6.71 21.71 3.72
CA SER A 187 6.76 20.28 3.41
C SER A 187 6.23 19.43 4.55
N GLN A 188 6.52 19.79 5.80
CA GLN A 188 6.00 19.09 6.97
C GLN A 188 4.47 19.19 7.07
N VAL A 189 3.90 20.36 6.77
CA VAL A 189 2.43 20.58 6.75
C VAL A 189 1.77 19.73 5.66
N ILE A 190 2.37 19.63 4.47
CA ILE A 190 1.87 18.74 3.41
C ILE A 190 1.87 17.29 3.89
N LEU A 191 2.98 16.81 4.48
CA LEU A 191 3.06 15.44 5.00
C LEU A 191 2.02 15.20 6.10
N LEU A 192 1.81 16.15 7.00
CA LEU A 192 0.77 16.06 8.03
C LEU A 192 -0.62 15.96 7.41
N SER A 193 -0.91 16.76 6.37
CA SER A 193 -2.19 16.69 5.65
C SER A 193 -2.40 15.33 4.98
N LEU A 194 -1.34 14.75 4.42
CA LEU A 194 -1.38 13.41 3.81
C LEU A 194 -1.66 12.30 4.84
N MET A 195 -1.24 12.45 6.10
CA MET A 195 -1.57 11.49 7.16
C MET A 195 -3.09 11.39 7.37
N PHE A 196 -3.81 12.52 7.36
CA PHE A 196 -5.28 12.52 7.48
C PHE A 196 -5.94 11.88 6.25
N VAL A 197 -5.46 12.20 5.05
CA VAL A 197 -5.98 11.61 3.80
C VAL A 197 -5.77 10.10 3.79
N GLY A 198 -4.56 9.62 4.14
CA GLY A 198 -4.24 8.20 4.19
C GLY A 198 -5.06 7.45 5.24
N ALA A 199 -5.26 8.02 6.42
CA ALA A 199 -6.11 7.43 7.46
C ALA A 199 -7.57 7.28 7.02
N CYS A 200 -8.14 8.27 6.32
CA CYS A 200 -9.49 8.18 5.76
C CYS A 200 -9.61 7.09 4.69
N GLN A 201 -8.59 6.94 3.84
CA GLN A 201 -8.57 5.90 2.80
C GLN A 201 -8.54 4.49 3.40
N ALA A 202 -7.78 4.28 4.47
CA ALA A 202 -7.72 2.99 5.17
C ALA A 202 -9.09 2.58 5.76
N GLN A 203 -9.91 3.53 6.19
CA GLN A 203 -11.27 3.26 6.70
C GLN A 203 -12.25 2.88 5.59
N LEU A 204 -12.22 3.55 4.44
CA LEU A 204 -13.12 3.25 3.31
C LEU A 204 -12.94 1.83 2.75
N VAL A 205 -11.71 1.30 2.78
CA VAL A 205 -11.41 -0.08 2.35
C VAL A 205 -12.00 -1.12 3.32
N VAL A 206 -12.25 -0.76 4.57
CA VAL A 206 -12.84 -1.68 5.58
C VAL A 206 -14.37 -1.76 5.43
N GLU A 207 -15.01 -0.72 4.92
CA GLU A 207 -16.48 -0.65 4.78
C GLU A 207 -17.00 -1.10 3.40
N SER A 208 -16.17 -1.26 2.39
CA SER A 208 -16.49 -1.75 1.04
C SER A 208 -16.26 -3.26 0.90
#